data_5cc1b29d748cf1aac696d563e5a5f4e2
#
_entry.id   5cc1b29d748cf1aac696d563e5a5f4e2
#
_cell.length_a   1.000
_cell.length_b   1.000
_cell.length_c   1.000
_cell.angle_alpha   90.00
_cell.angle_beta   90.00
_cell.angle_gamma   90.00
#
_symmetry.space_group_name_H-M   'P 1'
#
loop_
_entity.id
_entity.type
_entity.pdbx_description
1 polymer ?
#
loop_
_entity_poly.entity_id
_entity_poly.type
_entity_poly.pdbx_seq_one_letter_code
_entity_poly.pdbx_strand_id
1 'polypeptide(L)'
;MAGVALTMGWNYWQTGKHEKYGLTNHFEQAEVDSWEQAYKDLAEFNKYVTSTAGNVGTLDALNRGEIWIGPVWVDMFYTFMAEGKLDPNARLLLPEPGMPGQPMYFVIPKNARNPEVAAKWIEYVTSPQIQGEVIIDRYNWYPGIDGTYVQDAAPPEAFDRLYKDITPEIMSQYGLMMPIVEYNDAMLEAYEKWVSSE
;
A
#
# COMPACT_ATOMS: atom_id res chain seq x y z
N MET A 1 -6.59 -2.32 8.65
CA MET A 1 -5.77 -1.58 7.68
C MET A 1 -6.22 -1.76 6.23
N ALA A 2 -6.55 -2.96 5.76
CA ALA A 2 -7.04 -3.17 4.39
C ALA A 2 -8.36 -2.40 4.11
N GLY A 3 -9.28 -2.32 5.08
CA GLY A 3 -10.50 -1.52 4.94
C GLY A 3 -10.24 -0.03 4.76
N VAL A 4 -9.23 0.51 5.46
CA VAL A 4 -8.83 1.92 5.33
C VAL A 4 -8.26 2.18 3.94
N ALA A 5 -7.39 1.33 3.43
CA ALA A 5 -6.82 1.48 2.08
C ALA A 5 -7.88 1.40 0.98
N LEU A 6 -8.85 0.49 1.11
CA LEU A 6 -9.99 0.38 0.20
C LEU A 6 -10.88 1.62 0.27
N THR A 7 -11.18 2.10 1.48
CA THR A 7 -11.98 3.29 1.70
C THR A 7 -11.30 4.54 1.11
N MET A 8 -10.00 4.65 1.27
CA MET A 8 -9.21 5.74 0.71
C MET A 8 -9.22 5.70 -0.83
N GLY A 9 -8.96 4.54 -1.43
CA GLY A 9 -9.04 4.36 -2.87
C GLY A 9 -10.44 4.69 -3.42
N TRP A 10 -11.49 4.25 -2.72
CA TRP A 10 -12.87 4.54 -3.08
C TRP A 10 -13.20 6.03 -2.99
N ASN A 11 -12.77 6.72 -1.92
CA ASN A 11 -12.94 8.16 -1.78
C ASN A 11 -12.23 8.94 -2.89
N TYR A 12 -10.98 8.60 -3.17
CA TYR A 12 -10.26 9.22 -4.28
C TYR A 12 -10.98 9.02 -5.61
N TRP A 13 -11.51 7.85 -5.86
CA TRP A 13 -12.23 7.53 -7.08
C TRP A 13 -13.58 8.26 -7.17
N GLN A 14 -14.38 8.27 -6.12
CA GLN A 14 -15.70 8.88 -6.09
C GLN A 14 -15.66 10.41 -6.09
N THR A 15 -14.71 11.00 -5.41
CA THR A 15 -14.59 12.46 -5.33
C THR A 15 -13.89 13.09 -6.54
N GLY A 16 -13.34 12.27 -7.46
CA GLY A 16 -12.56 12.76 -8.60
C GLY A 16 -11.26 13.48 -8.20
N LYS A 17 -10.87 13.43 -6.94
CA LYS A 17 -9.64 14.02 -6.43
C LYS A 17 -8.48 13.05 -6.61
N HIS A 18 -8.09 12.85 -7.84
CA HIS A 18 -6.97 12.01 -8.23
C HIS A 18 -5.60 12.68 -8.05
N GLU A 19 -5.57 13.87 -7.47
CA GLU A 19 -4.31 14.54 -7.23
C GLU A 19 -3.47 13.74 -6.22
N LYS A 20 -2.30 13.35 -6.66
CA LYS A 20 -1.36 12.46 -5.96
C LYS A 20 -1.04 12.87 -4.51
N TYR A 21 -1.34 14.10 -4.12
CA TYR A 21 -0.98 14.70 -2.84
C TYR A 21 -2.13 15.47 -2.18
N GLY A 22 -3.35 15.34 -2.66
CA GLY A 22 -4.50 16.16 -2.21
C GLY A 22 -4.79 16.10 -0.72
N LEU A 23 -4.57 14.95 -0.06
CA LEU A 23 -4.83 14.75 1.36
C LEU A 23 -3.56 14.68 2.24
N THR A 24 -2.42 15.13 1.75
CA THR A 24 -1.13 14.91 2.41
C THR A 24 -0.54 16.15 3.09
N ASN A 25 -1.14 17.33 2.91
CA ASN A 25 -0.53 18.59 3.32
C ASN A 25 -1.21 19.25 4.51
N HIS A 26 -2.54 19.32 4.50
CA HIS A 26 -3.31 19.97 5.55
C HIS A 26 -4.73 19.39 5.62
N PHE A 27 -5.35 19.49 6.77
CA PHE A 27 -6.71 19.02 7.01
C PHE A 27 -7.73 20.09 6.62
N GLU A 28 -8.76 19.69 5.88
CA GLU A 28 -9.91 20.53 5.55
C GLU A 28 -11.21 19.80 5.88
N GLN A 29 -12.03 20.33 6.76
CA GLN A 29 -13.31 19.73 7.14
C GLN A 29 -14.26 19.60 5.92
N ALA A 30 -14.25 20.58 5.00
CA ALA A 30 -15.04 20.54 3.79
C ALA A 30 -14.72 19.33 2.89
N GLU A 31 -13.49 18.82 2.94
CA GLU A 31 -13.10 17.59 2.26
C GLU A 31 -13.83 16.40 2.89
N VAL A 32 -13.79 16.28 4.21
CA VAL A 32 -14.47 15.19 4.94
C VAL A 32 -15.98 15.23 4.72
N ASP A 33 -16.57 16.42 4.72
CA ASP A 33 -18.01 16.61 4.50
C ASP A 33 -18.46 16.18 3.09
N SER A 34 -17.54 16.15 2.14
CA SER A 34 -17.81 15.68 0.77
C SER A 34 -17.85 14.16 0.62
N TRP A 35 -17.47 13.39 1.63
CA TRP A 35 -17.31 11.93 1.54
C TRP A 35 -18.60 11.13 1.75
N GLU A 36 -19.68 11.74 2.17
CA GLU A 36 -20.92 11.03 2.55
C GLU A 36 -21.37 10.04 1.46
N GLN A 37 -21.41 10.47 0.20
CA GLN A 37 -21.85 9.60 -0.88
C GLN A 37 -20.88 8.43 -1.12
N ALA A 38 -19.57 8.68 -1.04
CA ALA A 38 -18.57 7.63 -1.21
C ALA A 38 -18.70 6.53 -0.13
N TYR A 39 -19.00 6.91 1.12
CA TYR A 39 -19.23 5.94 2.19
C TYR A 39 -20.55 5.19 2.08
N LYS A 40 -21.61 5.83 1.58
CA LYS A 40 -22.88 5.14 1.26
C LYS A 40 -22.67 4.11 0.15
N ASP A 41 -21.92 4.46 -0.88
CA ASP A 41 -21.59 3.53 -1.96
C ASP A 41 -20.70 2.37 -1.44
N LEU A 42 -19.78 2.66 -0.52
CA LEU A 42 -18.97 1.65 0.15
C LEU A 42 -19.82 0.72 1.02
N ALA A 43 -20.82 1.24 1.74
CA ALA A 43 -21.76 0.43 2.52
C ALA A 43 -22.53 -0.53 1.61
N GLU A 44 -23.02 -0.06 0.47
CA GLU A 44 -23.68 -0.90 -0.53
C GLU A 44 -22.73 -1.98 -1.08
N PHE A 45 -21.52 -1.60 -1.44
CA PHE A 45 -20.48 -2.53 -1.90
C PHE A 45 -20.13 -3.57 -0.83
N ASN A 46 -20.09 -3.17 0.44
CA ASN A 46 -19.70 -4.03 1.57
C ASN A 46 -20.66 -5.22 1.76
N LYS A 47 -21.90 -5.16 1.26
CA LYS A 47 -22.84 -6.28 1.26
C LYS A 47 -22.35 -7.49 0.46
N TYR A 48 -21.41 -7.26 -0.46
CA TYR A 48 -20.81 -8.29 -1.32
C TYR A 48 -19.38 -8.64 -0.93
N VAL A 49 -18.89 -8.09 0.20
CA VAL A 49 -17.52 -8.28 0.66
C VAL A 49 -17.45 -9.28 1.80
N THR A 50 -16.54 -10.22 1.70
CA THR A 50 -16.17 -11.11 2.81
C THR A 50 -15.08 -10.44 3.63
N SER A 51 -15.36 -10.16 4.90
CA SER A 51 -14.36 -9.61 5.81
C SER A 51 -13.28 -10.64 6.12
N THR A 52 -12.02 -10.27 5.97
CA THR A 52 -10.87 -11.14 6.20
C THR A 52 -10.00 -10.61 7.34
N ALA A 53 -9.33 -11.51 8.06
CA ALA A 53 -8.45 -11.16 9.17
C ALA A 53 -7.04 -10.76 8.69
N GLY A 54 -6.92 -9.58 8.09
CA GLY A 54 -5.64 -9.04 7.59
C GLY A 54 -5.12 -9.77 6.36
N ASN A 55 -3.85 -9.53 6.01
CA ASN A 55 -3.25 -10.05 4.78
C ASN A 55 -3.27 -11.58 4.68
N VAL A 56 -2.89 -12.27 5.75
CA VAL A 56 -2.89 -13.74 5.79
C VAL A 56 -4.29 -14.28 5.55
N GLY A 57 -5.30 -13.75 6.25
CA GLY A 57 -6.68 -14.14 6.06
C GLY A 57 -7.19 -13.91 4.64
N THR A 58 -6.78 -12.80 4.00
CA THR A 58 -7.12 -12.52 2.60
C THR A 58 -6.47 -13.53 1.65
N LEU A 59 -5.18 -13.80 1.83
CA LEU A 59 -4.44 -14.75 0.98
C LEU A 59 -4.95 -16.18 1.15
N ASP A 60 -5.27 -16.58 2.37
CA ASP A 60 -5.86 -17.89 2.66
C ASP A 60 -7.26 -18.05 2.04
N ALA A 61 -8.11 -17.02 2.13
CA ALA A 61 -9.43 -17.03 1.52
C ALA A 61 -9.35 -17.07 -0.02
N LEU A 62 -8.38 -16.36 -0.61
CA LEU A 62 -8.09 -16.41 -2.04
C LEU A 62 -7.64 -17.82 -2.46
N ASN A 63 -6.73 -18.43 -1.70
CA ASN A 63 -6.22 -19.77 -1.97
C ASN A 63 -7.32 -20.84 -1.87
N ARG A 64 -8.27 -20.68 -0.95
CA ARG A 64 -9.42 -21.59 -0.82
C ARG A 64 -10.53 -21.33 -1.85
N GLY A 65 -10.40 -20.28 -2.67
CA GLY A 65 -11.42 -19.89 -3.65
C GLY A 65 -12.67 -19.27 -3.01
N GLU A 66 -12.59 -18.80 -1.78
CA GLU A 66 -13.69 -18.14 -1.06
C GLU A 66 -13.89 -16.69 -1.53
N ILE A 67 -12.81 -16.07 -2.01
CA ILE A 67 -12.82 -14.75 -2.63
C ILE A 67 -12.06 -14.77 -3.95
N TRP A 68 -12.35 -13.84 -4.83
CA TRP A 68 -11.73 -13.70 -6.15
C TRP A 68 -10.70 -12.58 -6.20
N ILE A 69 -10.87 -11.58 -5.34
CA ILE A 69 -10.02 -10.40 -5.28
C ILE A 69 -9.97 -9.91 -3.82
N GLY A 70 -8.83 -9.39 -3.41
CA GLY A 70 -8.67 -8.82 -2.07
C GLY A 70 -7.40 -7.98 -1.95
N PRO A 71 -7.38 -6.97 -1.08
CA PRO A 71 -6.20 -6.15 -0.84
C PRO A 71 -5.17 -6.89 -0.01
N VAL A 72 -3.91 -6.81 -0.42
CA VAL A 72 -2.78 -7.42 0.28
C VAL A 72 -1.53 -6.56 0.17
N TRP A 73 -0.59 -6.74 1.09
CA TRP A 73 0.76 -6.22 0.94
C TRP A 73 1.55 -7.08 -0.04
N VAL A 74 2.35 -6.43 -0.88
CA VAL A 74 3.09 -7.08 -1.96
C VAL A 74 4.06 -8.16 -1.47
N ASP A 75 4.75 -7.92 -0.37
CA ASP A 75 5.69 -8.86 0.24
C ASP A 75 5.00 -10.16 0.69
N MET A 76 3.82 -10.04 1.29
CA MET A 76 3.01 -11.18 1.70
C MET A 76 2.53 -12.00 0.50
N PHE A 77 2.11 -11.33 -0.58
CA PHE A 77 1.71 -12.00 -1.82
C PHE A 77 2.86 -12.82 -2.39
N TYR A 78 4.03 -12.24 -2.58
CA TYR A 78 5.17 -12.96 -3.14
C TYR A 78 5.71 -14.04 -2.21
N THR A 79 5.62 -13.87 -0.90
CA THR A 79 5.96 -14.91 0.07
C THR A 79 5.04 -16.13 -0.11
N PHE A 80 3.72 -15.92 -0.17
CA PHE A 80 2.76 -17.01 -0.36
C PHE A 80 2.92 -17.68 -1.75
N MET A 81 3.23 -16.91 -2.79
CA MET A 81 3.55 -17.47 -4.12
C MET A 81 4.79 -18.37 -4.08
N ALA A 82 5.87 -17.89 -3.42
CA ALA A 82 7.12 -18.65 -3.30
C ALA A 82 6.95 -19.94 -2.49
N GLU A 83 6.06 -19.93 -1.51
CA GLU A 83 5.72 -21.11 -0.69
C GLU A 83 4.70 -22.06 -1.36
N GLY A 84 4.23 -21.73 -2.55
CA GLY A 84 3.22 -22.52 -3.27
C GLY A 84 1.84 -22.52 -2.61
N LYS A 85 1.54 -21.49 -1.83
CA LYS A 85 0.27 -21.30 -1.09
C LYS A 85 -0.78 -20.51 -1.87
N LEU A 86 -0.49 -20.11 -3.09
CA LEU A 86 -1.43 -19.42 -3.98
C LEU A 86 -1.47 -20.11 -5.35
N ASP A 87 -2.60 -19.91 -6.03
CA ASP A 87 -2.71 -20.30 -7.45
C ASP A 87 -1.58 -19.59 -8.24
N PRO A 88 -0.78 -20.32 -9.05
CA PRO A 88 0.30 -19.73 -9.84
C PRO A 88 -0.20 -18.69 -10.87
N ASN A 89 -1.51 -18.65 -11.14
CA ASN A 89 -2.14 -17.63 -11.98
C ASN A 89 -2.61 -16.39 -11.21
N ALA A 90 -2.51 -16.39 -9.88
CA ALA A 90 -2.79 -15.17 -9.10
C ALA A 90 -1.90 -14.01 -9.55
N ARG A 91 -2.44 -12.82 -9.58
CA ARG A 91 -1.77 -11.60 -10.05
C ARG A 91 -2.02 -10.44 -9.11
N LEU A 92 -1.07 -9.51 -9.09
CA LEU A 92 -1.25 -8.22 -8.45
C LEU A 92 -1.84 -7.23 -9.46
N LEU A 93 -2.69 -6.36 -8.97
CA LEU A 93 -3.27 -5.26 -9.72
C LEU A 93 -3.19 -3.99 -8.88
N LEU A 94 -2.68 -2.93 -9.46
CA LEU A 94 -2.81 -1.58 -8.92
C LEU A 94 -3.88 -0.86 -9.75
N PRO A 95 -5.11 -0.71 -9.22
CA PRO A 95 -6.22 -0.18 -9.99
C PRO A 95 -6.07 1.32 -10.24
N GLU A 96 -6.69 1.82 -11.30
CA GLU A 96 -6.97 3.25 -11.46
C GLU A 96 -8.10 3.66 -10.50
N PRO A 97 -8.02 4.81 -9.86
CA PRO A 97 -7.01 5.88 -9.97
C PRO A 97 -5.76 5.66 -9.11
N GLY A 98 -5.64 4.55 -8.40
CA GLY A 98 -4.48 4.20 -7.61
C GLY A 98 -4.84 3.64 -6.22
N MET A 99 -3.84 3.16 -5.52
CA MET A 99 -3.94 2.73 -4.12
C MET A 99 -2.86 3.37 -3.26
N PRO A 100 -3.19 3.69 -1.99
CA PRO A 100 -2.19 4.24 -1.07
C PRO A 100 -1.14 3.19 -0.73
N GLY A 101 0.13 3.58 -0.89
CA GLY A 101 1.28 2.87 -0.35
C GLY A 101 1.65 3.43 1.01
N GLN A 102 2.26 2.60 1.85
CA GLN A 102 2.76 3.03 3.15
C GLN A 102 4.28 3.13 3.10
N PRO A 103 4.83 4.33 2.84
CA PRO A 103 6.27 4.52 2.89
C PRO A 103 6.77 4.39 4.32
N MET A 104 7.95 3.80 4.49
CA MET A 104 8.63 3.74 5.78
C MET A 104 9.79 4.73 5.78
N TYR A 105 9.97 5.44 6.88
CA TYR A 105 10.98 6.48 7.01
C TYR A 105 11.94 6.17 8.15
N PHE A 106 13.23 6.37 7.91
CA PHE A 106 14.21 6.44 8.98
C PHE A 106 14.30 7.87 9.48
N VAL A 107 14.30 8.04 10.79
CA VAL A 107 14.43 9.35 11.44
C VAL A 107 15.57 9.35 12.45
N ILE A 108 16.30 10.46 12.54
CA ILE A 108 17.32 10.68 13.55
C ILE A 108 16.77 11.66 14.59
N PRO A 109 16.49 11.20 15.82
CA PRO A 109 16.00 12.09 16.87
C PRO A 109 17.02 13.21 17.15
N LYS A 110 16.53 14.42 17.48
CA LYS A 110 17.38 15.59 17.78
C LYS A 110 18.41 15.33 18.88
N ASN A 111 18.08 14.45 19.83
CA ASN A 111 18.93 14.07 20.96
C ASN A 111 19.65 12.72 20.76
N ALA A 112 19.78 12.26 19.53
CA ALA A 112 20.54 11.05 19.23
C ALA A 112 22.00 11.19 19.75
N ARG A 113 22.52 10.13 20.36
CA ARG A 113 23.91 10.14 20.90
C ARG A 113 24.96 10.17 19.79
N ASN A 114 24.69 9.51 18.67
CA ASN A 114 25.60 9.36 17.54
C ASN A 114 24.88 9.65 16.21
N PRO A 115 24.45 10.91 15.97
CA PRO A 115 23.63 11.25 14.78
C PRO A 115 24.39 11.00 13.46
N GLU A 116 25.71 11.21 13.44
CA GLU A 116 26.53 10.98 12.24
C GLU A 116 26.63 9.50 11.89
N VAL A 117 26.72 8.62 12.89
CA VAL A 117 26.71 7.16 12.67
C VAL A 117 25.33 6.71 12.17
N ALA A 118 24.26 7.26 12.75
CA ALA A 118 22.90 7.00 12.29
C ALA A 118 22.69 7.45 10.84
N ALA A 119 23.19 8.62 10.46
CA ALA A 119 23.12 9.10 9.10
C ALA A 119 23.85 8.17 8.11
N LYS A 120 25.08 7.75 8.44
CA LYS A 120 25.83 6.78 7.62
C LYS A 120 25.13 5.43 7.50
N TRP A 121 24.47 4.98 8.57
CA TRP A 121 23.70 3.75 8.52
C TRP A 121 22.48 3.91 7.60
N ILE A 122 21.76 5.03 7.66
CA ILE A 122 20.64 5.31 6.76
C ILE A 122 21.13 5.34 5.30
N GLU A 123 22.23 6.06 5.02
CA GLU A 123 22.85 6.10 3.70
C GLU A 123 23.18 4.69 3.18
N TYR A 124 23.74 3.84 4.04
CA TYR A 124 24.05 2.45 3.70
C TYR A 124 22.80 1.63 3.38
N VAL A 125 21.77 1.64 4.25
CA VAL A 125 20.56 0.82 4.05
C VAL A 125 19.69 1.33 2.90
N THR A 126 19.78 2.60 2.54
CA THR A 126 19.10 3.20 1.38
C THR A 126 19.92 3.18 0.10
N SER A 127 21.13 2.61 0.13
CA SER A 127 21.95 2.47 -1.08
C SER A 127 21.26 1.52 -2.09
N PRO A 128 21.40 1.75 -3.39
CA PRO A 128 20.83 0.89 -4.43
C PRO A 128 21.21 -0.59 -4.25
N GLN A 129 22.44 -0.86 -3.83
CA GLN A 129 22.93 -2.22 -3.61
C GLN A 129 22.12 -2.92 -2.49
N ILE A 130 22.00 -2.30 -1.32
CA ILE A 130 21.24 -2.92 -0.20
C ILE A 130 19.76 -3.00 -0.53
N GLN A 131 19.20 -2.01 -1.20
CA GLN A 131 17.81 -2.05 -1.63
C GLN A 131 17.55 -3.16 -2.65
N GLY A 132 18.49 -3.43 -3.56
CA GLY A 132 18.40 -4.53 -4.53
C GLY A 132 18.65 -5.90 -3.91
N GLU A 133 19.82 -6.10 -3.29
CA GLU A 133 20.26 -7.42 -2.80
C GLU A 133 19.51 -7.90 -1.54
N VAL A 134 18.99 -6.97 -0.73
CA VAL A 134 18.34 -7.32 0.54
C VAL A 134 16.84 -7.06 0.49
N ILE A 135 16.43 -5.86 0.16
CA ILE A 135 15.01 -5.49 0.22
C ILE A 135 14.22 -6.22 -0.89
N ILE A 136 14.69 -6.17 -2.12
CA ILE A 136 14.02 -6.85 -3.24
C ILE A 136 14.23 -8.36 -3.17
N ASP A 137 15.48 -8.83 -3.12
CA ASP A 137 15.75 -10.25 -3.28
C ASP A 137 15.32 -11.10 -2.08
N ARG A 138 15.66 -10.66 -0.86
CA ARG A 138 15.39 -11.47 0.34
C ARG A 138 14.01 -11.25 0.94
N TYR A 139 13.46 -10.02 0.85
CA TYR A 139 12.21 -9.68 1.52
C TYR A 139 11.02 -9.54 0.55
N ASN A 140 11.24 -9.56 -0.76
CA ASN A 140 10.21 -9.31 -1.77
C ASN A 140 9.43 -8.02 -1.53
N TRP A 141 10.10 -6.99 -1.03
CA TRP A 141 9.53 -5.68 -0.80
C TRP A 141 9.91 -4.73 -1.92
N TYR A 142 9.04 -3.79 -2.22
CA TYR A 142 9.45 -2.68 -3.05
C TYR A 142 10.51 -1.85 -2.33
N PRO A 143 11.53 -1.35 -3.06
CA PRO A 143 12.60 -0.58 -2.45
C PRO A 143 12.08 0.73 -1.88
N GLY A 144 12.73 1.23 -0.84
CA GLY A 144 12.46 2.56 -0.26
C GLY A 144 13.02 3.73 -1.06
N ILE A 145 13.59 3.46 -2.24
CA ILE A 145 14.06 4.44 -3.22
C ILE A 145 13.42 4.13 -4.58
N ASP A 146 13.53 5.03 -5.53
CA ASP A 146 12.99 4.81 -6.86
C ASP A 146 13.52 3.51 -7.48
N GLY A 147 12.61 2.66 -7.95
CA GLY A 147 12.90 1.34 -8.51
C GLY A 147 13.87 1.37 -9.69
N THR A 148 13.91 2.46 -10.44
CA THR A 148 14.85 2.63 -11.56
C THR A 148 16.31 2.67 -11.12
N TYR A 149 16.60 3.13 -9.89
CA TYR A 149 17.96 3.15 -9.34
C TYR A 149 18.45 1.79 -8.82
N VAL A 150 17.56 0.84 -8.62
CA VAL A 150 17.92 -0.48 -8.08
C VAL A 150 17.93 -1.59 -9.13
N GLN A 151 17.49 -1.31 -10.34
CA GLN A 151 17.40 -2.31 -11.40
C GLN A 151 18.73 -3.03 -11.68
N ASP A 152 19.82 -2.28 -11.74
CA ASP A 152 21.16 -2.82 -11.98
C ASP A 152 21.80 -3.45 -10.73
N ALA A 153 21.25 -3.17 -9.55
CA ALA A 153 21.78 -3.63 -8.26
C ALA A 153 21.05 -4.88 -7.73
N ALA A 154 19.82 -5.11 -8.17
CA ALA A 154 19.07 -6.30 -7.80
C ALA A 154 19.42 -7.51 -8.70
N PRO A 155 19.37 -8.76 -8.19
CA PRO A 155 19.39 -9.92 -9.06
C PRO A 155 18.25 -9.84 -10.09
N PRO A 156 18.54 -10.04 -11.40
CA PRO A 156 17.53 -9.86 -12.45
C PRO A 156 16.22 -10.64 -12.21
N GLU A 157 16.34 -11.90 -11.78
CA GLU A 157 15.17 -12.72 -11.48
C GLU A 157 14.34 -12.20 -10.29
N ALA A 158 14.96 -11.57 -9.31
CA ALA A 158 14.27 -10.98 -8.16
C ALA A 158 13.55 -9.70 -8.56
N PHE A 159 14.22 -8.86 -9.37
CA PHE A 159 13.62 -7.64 -9.91
C PHE A 159 12.43 -7.97 -10.82
N ASP A 160 12.61 -8.85 -11.79
CA ASP A 160 11.58 -9.28 -12.73
C ASP A 160 10.37 -9.92 -12.00
N ARG A 161 10.63 -10.68 -10.94
CA ARG A 161 9.58 -11.26 -10.10
C ARG A 161 8.75 -10.18 -9.41
N LEU A 162 9.42 -9.21 -8.76
CA LEU A 162 8.76 -8.18 -7.98
C LEU A 162 7.96 -7.20 -8.85
N TYR A 163 8.50 -6.85 -10.00
CA TYR A 163 7.90 -5.88 -10.92
C TYR A 163 7.12 -6.53 -12.09
N LYS A 164 6.82 -7.82 -11.98
CA LYS A 164 6.10 -8.57 -13.02
C LYS A 164 4.73 -7.98 -13.35
N ASP A 165 3.96 -7.67 -12.35
CA ASP A 165 2.57 -7.21 -12.50
C ASP A 165 2.45 -5.68 -12.31
N ILE A 166 3.25 -5.11 -11.42
CA ILE A 166 3.25 -3.68 -11.09
C ILE A 166 4.66 -3.13 -11.32
N THR A 167 4.89 -2.54 -12.49
CA THR A 167 6.19 -1.98 -12.85
C THR A 167 6.49 -0.68 -12.08
N PRO A 168 7.75 -0.20 -12.05
CA PRO A 168 8.09 1.08 -11.44
C PRO A 168 7.27 2.25 -12.02
N GLU A 169 6.96 2.22 -13.33
CA GLU A 169 6.16 3.23 -14.00
C GLU A 169 4.70 3.19 -13.53
N ILE A 170 4.09 1.99 -13.45
CA ILE A 170 2.73 1.80 -12.91
C ILE A 170 2.67 2.29 -11.47
N MET A 171 3.68 1.95 -10.66
CA MET A 171 3.75 2.42 -9.27
C MET A 171 3.89 3.95 -9.18
N SER A 172 4.70 4.55 -10.04
CA SER A 172 4.85 6.00 -10.10
C SER A 172 3.55 6.70 -10.51
N GLN A 173 2.76 6.08 -11.39
CA GLN A 173 1.51 6.63 -11.89
C GLN A 173 0.35 6.47 -10.90
N TYR A 174 0.20 5.28 -10.32
CA TYR A 174 -0.98 4.89 -9.53
C TYR A 174 -0.68 4.66 -8.04
N GLY A 175 0.58 4.74 -7.60
CA GLY A 175 0.93 4.72 -6.19
C GLY A 175 0.56 6.04 -5.52
N LEU A 176 -0.41 6.01 -4.61
CA LEU A 176 -0.84 7.19 -3.84
C LEU A 176 -0.09 7.24 -2.52
N MET A 177 0.10 8.43 -1.98
CA MET A 177 0.60 8.59 -0.62
C MET A 177 -0.53 8.43 0.40
N MET A 178 -0.19 7.91 1.58
CA MET A 178 -1.11 7.91 2.71
C MET A 178 -1.46 9.35 3.09
N PRO A 179 -2.72 9.63 3.44
CA PRO A 179 -3.10 10.93 3.93
C PRO A 179 -2.47 11.22 5.30
N ILE A 180 -2.49 12.48 5.71
CA ILE A 180 -2.11 12.87 7.06
C ILE A 180 -3.04 12.22 8.11
N VAL A 181 -2.57 12.13 9.35
CA VAL A 181 -3.26 11.38 10.42
C VAL A 181 -4.68 11.89 10.69
N GLU A 182 -4.90 13.18 10.56
CA GLU A 182 -6.22 13.80 10.77
C GLU A 182 -7.28 13.28 9.79
N TYR A 183 -6.90 13.03 8.54
CA TYR A 183 -7.79 12.39 7.57
C TYR A 183 -8.00 10.91 7.84
N ASN A 184 -6.97 10.21 8.34
CA ASN A 184 -7.12 8.82 8.72
C ASN A 184 -8.15 8.65 9.84
N ASP A 185 -8.12 9.50 10.85
CA ASP A 185 -9.09 9.50 11.95
C ASP A 185 -10.50 9.83 11.44
N ALA A 186 -10.63 10.87 10.60
CA ALA A 186 -11.91 11.21 9.97
C ALA A 186 -12.46 10.08 9.08
N MET A 187 -11.61 9.33 8.38
CA MET A 187 -12.03 8.16 7.60
C MET A 187 -12.57 7.04 8.48
N LEU A 188 -11.95 6.79 9.62
CA LEU A 188 -12.44 5.78 10.57
C LEU A 188 -13.80 6.17 11.15
N GLU A 189 -13.97 7.43 11.57
CA GLU A 189 -15.25 7.94 12.07
C GLU A 189 -16.35 7.88 10.99
N ALA A 190 -16.02 8.25 9.75
CA ALA A 190 -16.97 8.18 8.64
C ALA A 190 -17.34 6.72 8.32
N TYR A 191 -16.39 5.79 8.38
CA TYR A 191 -16.65 4.37 8.20
C TYR A 191 -17.58 3.82 9.28
N GLU A 192 -17.34 4.15 10.55
CA GLU A 192 -18.23 3.76 11.65
C GLU A 192 -19.63 4.31 11.46
N LYS A 193 -19.74 5.58 11.09
CA LYS A 193 -21.01 6.28 10.90
C LYS A 193 -21.85 5.74 9.74
N TRP A 194 -21.23 5.48 8.60
CA TRP A 194 -21.94 5.23 7.34
C TRP A 194 -21.90 3.78 6.87
N VAL A 195 -20.97 2.97 7.35
CA VAL A 195 -20.76 1.58 6.88
C VAL A 195 -21.03 0.56 7.97
N SER A 196 -20.58 0.82 9.21
CA SER A 196 -20.70 -0.15 10.30
C SER A 196 -22.00 -0.06 11.09
N SER A 197 -22.77 1.02 10.93
CA SER A 197 -24.02 1.27 11.69
C SER A 197 -25.26 0.61 11.09
N GLU A 198 -25.14 -0.09 9.98
CA GLU A 198 -26.16 -0.98 9.40
C GLU A 198 -25.86 -2.45 9.75
#